data_c2a546bf847f6958de09b363e59c54a8
#
_entry.id   c2a546bf847f6958de09b363e59c54a8
#
_cell.length_a   1.000
_cell.length_b   1.000
_cell.length_c   1.000
_cell.angle_alpha   90.00
_cell.angle_beta   90.00
_cell.angle_gamma   90.00
#
_symmetry.space_group_name_H-M   'P 1'
#
loop_
_entity.id
_entity.type
_entity.pdbx_description
1 polymer ?
#
loop_
_entity_poly.entity_id
_entity_poly.type
_entity_poly.pdbx_seq_one_letter_code
_entity_poly.pdbx_strand_id
1 'polypeptide(L)'
;MKLSTTSKEDFFKHWPGHWPDKDNFVNPHKATKEQYLAFKGLIDQKPLETEIEAFLKDNKEILALITFLFSTGHHASWLYPKQYLRLPASSTSGKIPDYIVAGANSDGVSWFVLELKGANENAFINNSKRVHLTSVANKGICQLIEYIDISTRSQSYLRDEINLKGYREPKGILLIGTEEESENTQVREFKSAWNRMNSRIQIYSYNRLLRTIENAIKPS
;
A
#
# COMPACT_ATOMS: atom_id res chain seq x y z
N MET A 1 -16.21 -4.01 17.03
CA MET A 1 -15.82 -3.53 18.39
C MET A 1 -15.43 -2.08 18.24
N LYS A 2 -16.29 -1.12 18.66
CA LYS A 2 -15.95 0.29 18.66
C LYS A 2 -14.82 0.46 19.66
N LEU A 3 -13.66 0.91 19.24
CA LEU A 3 -12.60 1.40 20.13
C LEU A 3 -13.15 2.71 20.76
N SER A 4 -13.95 2.54 21.83
CA SER A 4 -14.38 3.66 22.66
C SER A 4 -13.13 4.30 23.26
N THR A 5 -13.07 5.59 23.28
CA THR A 5 -12.29 6.57 24.08
C THR A 5 -11.24 6.05 25.10
N THR A 6 -10.67 4.87 24.89
CA THR A 6 -9.55 4.36 25.67
C THR A 6 -8.34 5.25 25.38
N SER A 7 -7.70 5.76 26.40
CA SER A 7 -6.50 6.58 26.22
C SER A 7 -5.46 5.83 25.37
N LYS A 8 -4.64 6.55 24.62
CA LYS A 8 -3.56 5.95 23.83
C LYS A 8 -2.70 5.02 24.69
N GLU A 9 -2.49 5.37 25.96
CA GLU A 9 -1.72 4.60 26.93
C GLU A 9 -2.40 3.28 27.32
N ASP A 10 -3.72 3.26 27.53
CA ASP A 10 -4.43 2.03 27.86
C ASP A 10 -4.51 1.06 26.69
N PHE A 11 -4.63 1.56 25.46
CA PHE A 11 -4.54 0.74 24.26
C PHE A 11 -3.18 0.04 24.15
N PHE A 12 -2.07 0.73 24.47
CA PHE A 12 -0.74 0.18 24.42
C PHE A 12 -0.38 -0.75 25.60
N LYS A 13 -1.10 -0.70 26.72
CA LYS A 13 -0.92 -1.64 27.85
C LYS A 13 -1.33 -3.07 27.48
N HIS A 14 -2.34 -3.22 26.63
CA HIS A 14 -2.91 -4.51 26.24
C HIS A 14 -2.55 -4.91 24.79
N TRP A 15 -1.32 -4.55 24.36
CA TRP A 15 -0.85 -4.86 23.01
C TRP A 15 -0.85 -6.37 22.78
N PRO A 16 -1.58 -6.87 21.74
CA PRO A 16 -1.61 -8.30 21.47
C PRO A 16 -0.21 -8.80 21.09
N GLY A 17 0.25 -9.87 21.75
CA GLY A 17 1.61 -10.37 21.55
C GLY A 17 1.92 -10.89 20.15
N HIS A 18 0.87 -11.19 19.36
CA HIS A 18 0.98 -11.62 17.96
C HIS A 18 0.97 -10.45 16.96
N TRP A 19 0.75 -9.22 17.41
CA TRP A 19 0.79 -8.03 16.57
C TRP A 19 2.22 -7.58 16.30
N PRO A 20 2.48 -6.90 15.16
CA PRO A 20 3.74 -6.24 14.90
C PRO A 20 4.10 -5.23 15.99
N ASP A 21 5.25 -4.57 15.90
CA ASP A 21 5.74 -3.64 16.91
C ASP A 21 4.82 -2.41 17.10
N LYS A 22 5.01 -1.69 18.22
CA LYS A 22 4.22 -0.48 18.53
C LYS A 22 4.70 0.76 17.80
N ASP A 23 5.97 0.81 17.40
CA ASP A 23 6.62 2.02 16.92
C ASP A 23 6.16 2.38 15.50
N ASN A 24 5.84 1.36 14.70
CA ASN A 24 5.35 1.52 13.34
C ASN A 24 3.82 1.46 13.23
N PHE A 25 3.13 1.40 14.37
CA PHE A 25 1.67 1.40 14.40
C PHE A 25 1.10 2.76 13.97
N VAL A 26 0.10 2.70 13.09
CA VAL A 26 -0.69 3.86 12.66
C VAL A 26 -2.17 3.51 12.75
N ASN A 27 -2.95 4.36 13.38
CA ASN A 27 -4.41 4.19 13.41
C ASN A 27 -5.02 4.82 12.15
N PRO A 28 -5.51 4.02 11.17
CA PRO A 28 -6.07 4.54 9.92
C PRO A 28 -7.35 5.37 10.16
N HIS A 29 -8.07 5.13 11.26
CA HIS A 29 -9.29 5.88 11.60
C HIS A 29 -9.03 7.30 12.14
N LYS A 30 -7.77 7.69 12.27
CA LYS A 30 -7.38 9.07 12.61
C LYS A 30 -7.13 9.95 11.39
N ALA A 31 -7.26 9.42 10.19
CA ALA A 31 -7.23 10.24 8.98
C ALA A 31 -8.31 11.32 9.04
N THR A 32 -7.94 12.56 8.73
CA THR A 32 -8.84 13.71 8.83
C THR A 32 -9.33 14.16 7.46
N LYS A 33 -10.42 14.94 7.48
CA LYS A 33 -10.95 15.55 6.26
C LYS A 33 -9.95 16.54 5.64
N GLU A 34 -9.21 17.26 6.46
CA GLU A 34 -8.18 18.21 6.02
C GLU A 34 -7.05 17.49 5.29
N GLN A 35 -6.56 16.37 5.85
CA GLN A 35 -5.55 15.52 5.19
C GLN A 35 -6.07 14.96 3.86
N TYR A 36 -7.33 14.51 3.83
CA TYR A 36 -7.97 14.04 2.60
C TYR A 36 -8.04 15.12 1.53
N LEU A 37 -8.50 16.34 1.89
CA LEU A 37 -8.62 17.44 0.94
C LEU A 37 -7.25 17.90 0.43
N ALA A 38 -6.23 17.94 1.30
CA ALA A 38 -4.87 18.25 0.90
C ALA A 38 -4.31 17.18 -0.05
N PHE A 39 -4.52 15.89 0.26
CA PHE A 39 -4.09 14.82 -0.63
C PHE A 39 -4.82 14.85 -1.98
N LYS A 40 -6.14 15.08 -1.95
CA LYS A 40 -6.92 15.23 -3.19
C LYS A 40 -6.40 16.38 -4.04
N GLY A 41 -6.17 17.56 -3.45
CA GLY A 41 -5.63 18.73 -4.14
C GLY A 41 -4.23 18.48 -4.72
N LEU A 42 -3.41 17.68 -4.04
CA LEU A 42 -2.12 17.23 -4.57
C LEU A 42 -2.31 16.33 -5.80
N ILE A 43 -3.14 15.29 -5.69
CA ILE A 43 -3.35 14.32 -6.79
C ILE A 43 -3.99 14.97 -8.02
N ASP A 44 -4.90 15.94 -7.83
CA ASP A 44 -5.53 16.69 -8.92
C ASP A 44 -4.50 17.47 -9.78
N GLN A 45 -3.31 17.77 -9.24
CA GLN A 45 -2.19 18.39 -9.95
C GLN A 45 -1.30 17.38 -10.69
N LYS A 46 -1.60 16.10 -10.62
CA LYS A 46 -0.81 15.01 -11.22
C LYS A 46 0.67 15.06 -10.83
N PRO A 47 0.99 15.01 -9.52
CA PRO A 47 2.34 15.15 -9.00
C PRO A 47 3.25 14.00 -9.41
N LEU A 48 4.54 14.26 -9.34
CA LEU A 48 5.58 13.25 -9.44
C LEU A 48 5.57 12.32 -8.22
N GLU A 49 6.21 11.16 -8.35
CA GLU A 49 6.37 10.17 -7.27
C GLU A 49 6.96 10.79 -6.00
N THR A 50 8.01 11.62 -6.13
CA THR A 50 8.70 12.27 -5.00
C THR A 50 7.81 13.21 -4.19
N GLU A 51 6.89 13.92 -4.83
CA GLU A 51 5.94 14.82 -4.16
C GLU A 51 4.90 14.04 -3.36
N ILE A 52 4.45 12.90 -3.93
CA ILE A 52 3.53 11.98 -3.25
C ILE A 52 4.21 11.35 -2.05
N GLU A 53 5.45 10.86 -2.19
CA GLU A 53 6.23 10.30 -1.08
C GLU A 53 6.40 11.30 0.05
N ALA A 54 6.74 12.56 -0.26
CA ALA A 54 6.88 13.61 0.73
C ALA A 54 5.58 13.84 1.49
N PHE A 55 4.45 13.94 0.80
CA PHE A 55 3.15 14.10 1.43
C PHE A 55 2.79 12.92 2.34
N LEU A 56 2.95 11.69 1.86
CA LEU A 56 2.57 10.48 2.60
C LEU A 56 3.46 10.23 3.83
N LYS A 57 4.71 10.68 3.81
CA LYS A 57 5.62 10.63 4.94
C LYS A 57 5.07 11.43 6.13
N ASP A 58 4.49 12.60 5.86
CA ASP A 58 3.93 13.50 6.88
C ASP A 58 2.47 13.17 7.22
N ASN A 59 1.77 12.41 6.38
CA ASN A 59 0.37 12.04 6.53
C ASN A 59 0.19 10.51 6.57
N LYS A 60 0.76 9.88 7.59
CA LYS A 60 0.81 8.42 7.75
C LYS A 60 -0.57 7.78 7.82
N GLU A 61 -1.57 8.46 8.36
CA GLU A 61 -2.95 7.98 8.46
C GLU A 61 -3.58 7.80 7.06
N ILE A 62 -3.29 8.70 6.13
CA ILE A 62 -3.70 8.58 4.72
C ILE A 62 -3.06 7.36 4.08
N LEU A 63 -1.76 7.15 4.29
CA LEU A 63 -1.06 5.98 3.76
C LEU A 63 -1.59 4.68 4.38
N ALA A 64 -1.90 4.66 5.67
CA ALA A 64 -2.40 3.48 6.36
C ALA A 64 -3.73 2.97 5.77
N LEU A 65 -4.55 3.84 5.19
CA LEU A 65 -5.80 3.45 4.52
C LEU A 65 -5.59 2.66 3.22
N ILE A 66 -4.36 2.54 2.72
CA ILE A 66 -4.05 1.68 1.58
C ILE A 66 -4.35 0.21 1.88
N THR A 67 -4.30 -0.21 3.14
CA THR A 67 -4.68 -1.57 3.55
C THR A 67 -6.14 -1.90 3.21
N PHE A 68 -7.00 -0.89 3.10
CA PHE A 68 -8.42 -1.05 2.76
C PHE A 68 -8.68 -1.29 1.27
N LEU A 69 -7.65 -1.15 0.42
CA LEU A 69 -7.80 -1.45 -1.01
C LEU A 69 -8.03 -2.95 -1.29
N PHE A 70 -7.51 -3.83 -0.43
CA PHE A 70 -7.68 -5.29 -0.58
C PHE A 70 -8.85 -5.85 0.21
N SER A 71 -9.13 -5.28 1.37
CA SER A 71 -10.24 -5.71 2.22
C SER A 71 -10.66 -4.56 3.13
N THR A 72 -11.93 -4.51 3.46
CA THR A 72 -12.47 -3.57 4.43
C THR A 72 -12.33 -4.12 5.85
N GLY A 73 -12.35 -3.23 6.84
CA GLY A 73 -12.43 -3.64 8.25
C GLY A 73 -11.10 -3.85 8.95
N HIS A 74 -9.98 -3.36 8.40
CA HIS A 74 -8.75 -3.30 9.17
C HIS A 74 -8.90 -2.33 10.36
N HIS A 75 -8.56 -2.81 11.57
CA HIS A 75 -8.66 -2.04 12.80
C HIS A 75 -7.35 -1.35 13.16
N ALA A 76 -6.25 -1.83 12.63
CA ALA A 76 -4.90 -1.38 12.92
C ALA A 76 -4.03 -1.54 11.66
N SER A 77 -3.08 -0.64 11.49
CA SER A 77 -2.11 -0.69 10.39
C SER A 77 -0.72 -0.40 10.89
N TRP A 78 0.29 -0.91 10.21
CA TRP A 78 1.71 -0.65 10.46
C TRP A 78 2.38 -0.25 9.16
N LEU A 79 3.25 0.74 9.25
CA LEU A 79 3.97 1.28 8.10
C LEU A 79 5.48 1.20 8.32
N TYR A 80 6.16 0.48 7.45
CA TYR A 80 7.60 0.30 7.47
C TYR A 80 8.19 0.90 6.18
N PRO A 81 8.63 2.17 6.21
CA PRO A 81 9.20 2.82 5.03
C PRO A 81 10.59 2.28 4.71
N LYS A 82 10.88 2.11 3.41
CA LYS A 82 12.23 1.86 2.86
C LYS A 82 12.99 0.72 3.56
N GLN A 83 12.32 -0.41 3.84
CA GLN A 83 12.96 -1.57 4.46
C GLN A 83 13.90 -2.26 3.49
N TYR A 84 15.11 -2.62 3.96
CA TYR A 84 16.10 -3.32 3.16
C TYR A 84 15.80 -4.82 3.11
N LEU A 85 15.36 -5.29 1.95
CA LEU A 85 15.09 -6.71 1.71
C LEU A 85 16.33 -7.39 1.12
N ARG A 86 16.82 -8.44 1.77
CA ARG A 86 17.95 -9.24 1.28
C ARG A 86 17.77 -10.72 1.62
N LEU A 87 18.42 -11.57 0.86
CA LEU A 87 18.60 -12.98 1.22
C LEU A 87 19.81 -13.10 2.14
N PRO A 88 19.71 -13.77 3.31
CA PRO A 88 20.78 -13.82 4.30
C PRO A 88 22.12 -14.34 3.77
N ALA A 89 22.09 -15.28 2.83
CA ALA A 89 23.28 -15.90 2.22
C ALA A 89 23.68 -15.29 0.85
N SER A 90 23.06 -14.18 0.43
CA SER A 90 23.31 -13.63 -0.89
C SER A 90 24.34 -12.51 -0.86
N SER A 91 25.29 -12.55 -1.80
CA SER A 91 26.19 -11.44 -2.11
C SER A 91 25.55 -10.35 -2.99
N THR A 92 24.33 -10.59 -3.48
CA THR A 92 23.62 -9.61 -4.30
C THR A 92 23.09 -8.46 -3.45
N SER A 93 23.10 -7.26 -4.01
CA SER A 93 22.52 -6.08 -3.39
C SER A 93 21.04 -6.33 -3.07
N GLY A 94 20.63 -5.98 -1.85
CA GLY A 94 19.22 -6.05 -1.46
C GLY A 94 18.35 -5.06 -2.23
N LYS A 95 17.06 -5.19 -2.03
CA LYS A 95 16.03 -4.35 -2.65
C LYS A 95 15.31 -3.53 -1.58
N ILE A 96 14.85 -2.36 -1.94
CA ILE A 96 14.19 -1.44 -1.00
C ILE A 96 12.84 -1.05 -1.59
N PRO A 97 11.72 -1.62 -1.12
CA PRO A 97 10.39 -1.16 -1.49
C PRO A 97 10.11 0.22 -0.88
N ASP A 98 9.16 0.95 -1.43
CA ASP A 98 8.74 2.22 -0.83
C ASP A 98 8.19 1.99 0.58
N TYR A 99 7.31 1.00 0.73
CA TYR A 99 6.79 0.61 2.04
C TYR A 99 6.55 -0.90 2.12
N ILE A 100 6.76 -1.46 3.32
CA ILE A 100 6.09 -2.67 3.76
C ILE A 100 4.94 -2.21 4.67
N VAL A 101 3.76 -2.75 4.45
CA VAL A 101 2.55 -2.35 5.18
C VAL A 101 1.89 -3.58 5.76
N ALA A 102 1.41 -3.49 7.00
CA ALA A 102 0.57 -4.52 7.59
C ALA A 102 -0.81 -3.95 7.97
N GLY A 103 -1.84 -4.77 7.84
CA GLY A 103 -3.18 -4.47 8.31
C GLY A 103 -3.75 -5.62 9.11
N ALA A 104 -4.34 -5.33 10.27
CA ALA A 104 -4.99 -6.34 11.11
C ALA A 104 -6.51 -6.23 11.04
N ASN A 105 -7.17 -7.38 10.94
CA ASN A 105 -8.61 -7.56 11.02
C ASN A 105 -8.93 -8.80 11.87
N SER A 106 -10.19 -9.28 11.83
CA SER A 106 -10.61 -10.51 12.54
C SER A 106 -9.88 -11.77 12.08
N ASP A 107 -9.36 -11.79 10.84
CA ASP A 107 -8.66 -12.95 10.27
C ASP A 107 -7.15 -12.93 10.60
N GLY A 108 -6.68 -11.87 11.28
CA GLY A 108 -5.28 -11.69 11.67
C GLY A 108 -4.59 -10.56 10.93
N VAL A 109 -3.25 -10.69 10.77
CA VAL A 109 -2.41 -9.68 10.14
C VAL A 109 -2.09 -10.08 8.70
N SER A 110 -2.43 -9.19 7.76
CA SER A 110 -2.07 -9.28 6.35
C SER A 110 -0.93 -8.34 6.02
N TRP A 111 -0.01 -8.78 5.14
CA TRP A 111 1.17 -8.02 4.75
C TRP A 111 1.11 -7.61 3.28
N PHE A 112 1.62 -6.42 3.01
CA PHE A 112 1.65 -5.82 1.68
C PHE A 112 3.01 -5.18 1.43
N VAL A 113 3.46 -5.25 0.18
CA VAL A 113 4.60 -4.47 -0.33
C VAL A 113 4.03 -3.44 -1.30
N LEU A 114 4.35 -2.18 -1.07
CA LEU A 114 3.86 -1.06 -1.84
C LEU A 114 4.98 -0.48 -2.69
N GLU A 115 4.69 -0.27 -3.94
CA GLU A 115 5.49 0.52 -4.89
C GLU A 115 4.65 1.70 -5.37
N LEU A 116 5.19 2.90 -5.24
CA LEU A 116 4.57 4.15 -5.70
C LEU A 116 5.11 4.52 -7.07
N LYS A 117 4.26 5.14 -7.89
CA LYS A 117 4.63 5.85 -9.12
C LYS A 117 3.85 7.15 -9.18
N GLY A 118 4.31 8.09 -9.98
CA GLY A 118 3.65 9.41 -10.10
C GLY A 118 2.17 9.31 -10.48
N ALA A 119 1.39 10.29 -10.05
CA ALA A 119 0.01 10.44 -10.49
C ALA A 119 -0.09 10.97 -11.94
N ASN A 120 1.01 11.53 -12.44
CA ASN A 120 1.18 11.96 -13.85
C ASN A 120 1.43 10.80 -14.81
N GLU A 121 1.67 9.57 -14.29
CA GLU A 121 1.93 8.38 -15.08
C GLU A 121 0.64 7.64 -15.42
N ASN A 122 0.67 6.83 -16.47
CA ASN A 122 -0.39 5.89 -16.80
C ASN A 122 0.07 4.46 -16.54
N ALA A 123 -0.83 3.63 -16.02
CA ALA A 123 -0.53 2.21 -15.86
C ALA A 123 -0.67 1.44 -17.17
N PHE A 124 -1.62 1.83 -18.00
CA PHE A 124 -1.93 1.16 -19.25
C PHE A 124 -1.94 2.15 -20.42
N ILE A 125 -1.64 1.63 -21.60
CA ILE A 125 -1.72 2.39 -22.86
C ILE A 125 -2.48 1.56 -23.89
N ASN A 126 -3.35 2.24 -24.66
CA ASN A 126 -4.04 1.68 -25.80
C ASN A 126 -3.43 2.25 -27.08
N ASN A 127 -2.76 1.42 -27.86
CA ASN A 127 -2.15 1.82 -29.13
C ASN A 127 -3.01 1.48 -30.36
N SER A 128 -4.31 1.58 -30.24
CA SER A 128 -5.32 1.26 -31.28
C SER A 128 -5.49 -0.22 -31.63
N LYS A 129 -4.52 -1.06 -31.31
CA LYS A 129 -4.58 -2.51 -31.56
C LYS A 129 -4.76 -3.33 -30.29
N ARG A 130 -4.08 -2.92 -29.22
CA ARG A 130 -4.05 -3.65 -27.95
C ARG A 130 -3.82 -2.69 -26.79
N VAL A 131 -4.41 -3.03 -25.65
CA VAL A 131 -4.05 -2.46 -24.35
C VAL A 131 -2.88 -3.25 -23.77
N HIS A 132 -1.89 -2.56 -23.26
CA HIS A 132 -0.75 -3.16 -22.57
C HIS A 132 -0.24 -2.24 -21.44
N LEU A 133 0.60 -2.79 -20.58
CA LEU A 133 1.25 -2.01 -19.52
C LEU A 133 2.22 -0.98 -20.14
N THR A 134 2.29 0.19 -19.52
CA THR A 134 3.37 1.15 -19.82
C THR A 134 4.71 0.62 -19.33
N SER A 135 5.81 1.21 -19.80
CA SER A 135 7.15 0.87 -19.31
C SER A 135 7.30 1.12 -17.80
N VAL A 136 6.69 2.21 -17.30
CA VAL A 136 6.72 2.59 -15.89
C VAL A 136 5.95 1.57 -15.04
N ALA A 137 4.73 1.20 -15.46
CA ALA A 137 3.95 0.19 -14.77
C ALA A 137 4.62 -1.19 -14.79
N ASN A 138 5.17 -1.60 -15.94
CA ASN A 138 5.90 -2.87 -16.06
C ASN A 138 7.12 -2.91 -15.13
N LYS A 139 7.89 -1.82 -15.05
CA LYS A 139 9.01 -1.70 -14.11
C LYS A 139 8.54 -1.85 -12.66
N GLY A 140 7.45 -1.16 -12.27
CA GLY A 140 6.89 -1.27 -10.91
C GLY A 140 6.43 -2.68 -10.58
N ILE A 141 5.82 -3.40 -11.53
CA ILE A 141 5.42 -4.80 -11.35
C ILE A 141 6.65 -5.70 -11.18
N CYS A 142 7.68 -5.54 -12.01
CA CYS A 142 8.93 -6.30 -11.87
C CYS A 142 9.57 -6.07 -10.49
N GLN A 143 9.59 -4.83 -10.01
CA GLN A 143 10.08 -4.51 -8.66
C GLN A 143 9.27 -5.24 -7.59
N LEU A 144 7.93 -5.21 -7.67
CA LEU A 144 7.06 -5.91 -6.73
C LEU A 144 7.26 -7.43 -6.74
N ILE A 145 7.45 -8.04 -7.92
CA ILE A 145 7.78 -9.48 -8.04
C ILE A 145 9.06 -9.79 -7.29
N GLU A 146 10.13 -9.00 -7.49
CA GLU A 146 11.40 -9.17 -6.80
C GLU A 146 11.25 -9.00 -5.28
N TYR A 147 10.50 -7.98 -4.81
CA TYR A 147 10.26 -7.76 -3.38
C TYR A 147 9.50 -8.92 -2.75
N ILE A 148 8.45 -9.42 -3.40
CA ILE A 148 7.66 -10.54 -2.91
C ILE A 148 8.53 -11.81 -2.86
N ASP A 149 9.30 -12.12 -3.90
CA ASP A 149 10.17 -13.30 -3.93
C ASP A 149 11.21 -13.25 -2.81
N ILE A 150 11.97 -12.14 -2.71
CA ILE A 150 13.00 -11.99 -1.68
C ILE A 150 12.38 -12.10 -0.28
N SER A 151 11.30 -11.37 -0.03
CA SER A 151 10.67 -11.35 1.29
C SER A 151 10.03 -12.70 1.67
N THR A 152 9.48 -13.42 0.70
CA THR A 152 8.94 -14.78 0.92
C THR A 152 10.04 -15.76 1.29
N ARG A 153 11.21 -15.66 0.66
CA ARG A 153 12.37 -16.53 0.91
C ARG A 153 13.14 -16.15 2.20
N SER A 154 12.97 -14.92 2.69
CA SER A 154 13.67 -14.40 3.88
C SER A 154 12.74 -14.11 5.06
N GLN A 155 11.60 -14.79 5.18
CA GLN A 155 10.59 -14.51 6.22
C GLN A 155 11.15 -14.60 7.65
N SER A 156 12.00 -15.59 7.94
CA SER A 156 12.63 -15.71 9.26
C SER A 156 13.51 -14.49 9.57
N TYR A 157 14.35 -14.09 8.62
CA TYR A 157 15.17 -12.88 8.75
C TYR A 157 14.33 -11.63 9.00
N LEU A 158 13.22 -11.46 8.26
CA LEU A 158 12.33 -10.32 8.43
C LEU A 158 11.64 -10.30 9.80
N ARG A 159 11.26 -11.48 10.31
CA ARG A 159 10.66 -11.60 11.66
C ARG A 159 11.66 -11.39 12.78
N ASP A 160 12.83 -12.01 12.68
CA ASP A 160 13.75 -12.16 13.78
C ASP A 160 14.78 -11.02 13.84
N GLU A 161 15.27 -10.55 12.69
CA GLU A 161 16.30 -9.51 12.61
C GLU A 161 15.71 -8.11 12.33
N ILE A 162 14.67 -8.03 11.49
CA ILE A 162 14.00 -6.75 11.16
C ILE A 162 12.80 -6.47 12.07
N ASN A 163 12.45 -7.42 12.94
CA ASN A 163 11.36 -7.32 13.92
C ASN A 163 9.97 -7.11 13.29
N LEU A 164 9.74 -7.65 12.08
CA LEU A 164 8.42 -7.67 11.46
C LEU A 164 7.61 -8.86 12.01
N LYS A 165 7.18 -8.78 13.26
CA LYS A 165 6.46 -9.88 13.93
C LYS A 165 5.28 -10.36 13.12
N GLY A 166 5.17 -11.68 12.96
CA GLY A 166 4.10 -12.31 12.22
C GLY A 166 4.18 -12.10 10.71
N TYR A 167 5.32 -11.63 10.19
CA TYR A 167 5.51 -11.45 8.75
C TYR A 167 5.25 -12.76 8.01
N ARG A 168 4.43 -12.64 6.99
CA ARG A 168 4.09 -13.71 6.05
C ARG A 168 4.21 -13.19 4.63
N GLU A 169 4.02 -14.10 3.69
CA GLU A 169 4.03 -13.81 2.27
C GLU A 169 3.12 -12.63 1.91
N PRO A 170 3.66 -11.50 1.43
CA PRO A 170 2.90 -10.30 1.20
C PRO A 170 2.16 -10.31 -0.14
N LYS A 171 1.19 -9.41 -0.29
CA LYS A 171 0.65 -9.00 -1.59
C LYS A 171 1.33 -7.73 -2.06
N GLY A 172 1.47 -7.56 -3.38
CA GLY A 172 2.02 -6.35 -3.99
C GLY A 172 0.92 -5.34 -4.34
N ILE A 173 1.20 -4.08 -4.10
CA ILE A 173 0.37 -2.95 -4.55
C ILE A 173 1.24 -2.05 -5.42
N LEU A 174 0.87 -1.88 -6.68
CA LEU A 174 1.36 -0.79 -7.51
C LEU A 174 0.33 0.34 -7.48
N LEU A 175 0.69 1.47 -6.89
CA LEU A 175 -0.13 2.68 -6.89
C LEU A 175 0.43 3.65 -7.94
N ILE A 176 -0.34 3.90 -9.01
CA ILE A 176 0.12 4.62 -10.19
C ILE A 176 -1.03 5.35 -10.88
N GLY A 177 -0.78 6.59 -11.25
CA GLY A 177 -1.66 7.33 -12.14
C GLY A 177 -3.02 7.70 -11.57
N THR A 178 -3.81 8.31 -12.41
CA THR A 178 -5.20 8.68 -12.12
C THR A 178 -6.18 7.80 -12.90
N GLU A 179 -7.49 8.06 -12.77
CA GLU A 179 -8.51 7.31 -13.51
C GLU A 179 -8.79 7.84 -14.91
N GLU A 180 -8.14 8.91 -15.34
CA GLU A 180 -8.31 9.44 -16.69
C GLU A 180 -7.99 8.38 -17.77
N GLU A 181 -7.00 7.53 -17.54
CA GLU A 181 -6.74 6.40 -18.44
C GLU A 181 -7.94 5.46 -18.58
N SER A 182 -8.78 5.38 -17.53
CA SER A 182 -9.94 4.50 -17.47
C SER A 182 -11.20 5.09 -18.10
N GLU A 183 -11.15 6.32 -18.63
CA GLU A 183 -12.19 6.89 -19.50
C GLU A 183 -12.25 6.08 -20.80
N ASN A 184 -11.13 5.54 -21.27
CA ASN A 184 -11.11 4.55 -22.33
C ASN A 184 -11.65 3.20 -21.81
N THR A 185 -12.78 2.76 -22.37
CA THR A 185 -13.47 1.53 -21.96
C THR A 185 -12.56 0.29 -22.06
N GLN A 186 -11.75 0.19 -23.12
CA GLN A 186 -10.86 -0.96 -23.31
C GLN A 186 -9.78 -0.99 -22.23
N VAL A 187 -9.21 0.16 -21.84
CA VAL A 187 -8.23 0.26 -20.74
C VAL A 187 -8.88 -0.13 -19.41
N ARG A 188 -10.09 0.34 -19.14
CA ARG A 188 -10.83 0.00 -17.92
C ARG A 188 -11.12 -1.50 -17.82
N GLU A 189 -11.57 -2.12 -18.90
CA GLU A 189 -11.83 -3.57 -18.96
C GLU A 189 -10.55 -4.37 -18.79
N PHE A 190 -9.47 -3.97 -19.43
CA PHE A 190 -8.17 -4.62 -19.31
C PHE A 190 -7.63 -4.53 -17.88
N LYS A 191 -7.67 -3.35 -17.24
CA LYS A 191 -7.28 -3.15 -15.84
C LYS A 191 -8.10 -4.02 -14.90
N SER A 192 -9.42 -4.11 -15.14
CA SER A 192 -10.30 -4.98 -14.36
C SER A 192 -9.91 -6.46 -14.54
N ALA A 193 -9.66 -6.90 -15.76
CA ALA A 193 -9.21 -8.26 -16.06
C ALA A 193 -7.85 -8.56 -15.40
N TRP A 194 -6.88 -7.63 -15.52
CA TRP A 194 -5.58 -7.74 -14.85
C TRP A 194 -5.75 -8.02 -13.36
N ASN A 195 -6.47 -7.16 -12.64
CA ASN A 195 -6.65 -7.29 -11.20
C ASN A 195 -7.43 -8.54 -10.76
N ARG A 196 -8.34 -9.06 -11.61
CA ARG A 196 -9.02 -10.34 -11.33
C ARG A 196 -8.10 -11.54 -11.51
N MET A 197 -7.21 -11.51 -12.50
CA MET A 197 -6.31 -12.62 -12.81
C MET A 197 -5.08 -12.65 -11.90
N ASN A 198 -4.69 -11.52 -11.33
CA ASN A 198 -3.51 -11.38 -10.49
C ASN A 198 -3.90 -11.15 -9.04
N SER A 199 -4.03 -12.23 -8.26
CA SER A 199 -4.37 -12.15 -6.83
C SER A 199 -3.22 -11.65 -5.94
N ARG A 200 -1.98 -11.70 -6.45
CA ARG A 200 -0.77 -11.37 -5.70
C ARG A 200 -0.32 -9.93 -5.89
N ILE A 201 -0.45 -9.37 -7.09
CA ILE A 201 -0.05 -8.01 -7.41
C ILE A 201 -1.24 -7.31 -8.03
N GLN A 202 -1.61 -6.16 -7.47
CA GLN A 202 -2.71 -5.38 -7.97
C GLN A 202 -2.28 -3.95 -8.32
N ILE A 203 -2.91 -3.39 -9.33
CA ILE A 203 -2.65 -2.04 -9.83
C ILE A 203 -3.84 -1.15 -9.47
N TYR A 204 -3.57 -0.10 -8.69
CA TYR A 204 -4.56 0.87 -8.27
C TYR A 204 -4.17 2.28 -8.69
N SER A 205 -5.17 3.10 -9.00
CA SER A 205 -5.01 4.54 -9.20
C SER A 205 -5.12 5.30 -7.89
N TYR A 206 -4.57 6.50 -7.83
CA TYR A 206 -4.74 7.39 -6.69
C TYR A 206 -6.21 7.77 -6.46
N ASN A 207 -7.03 7.87 -7.50
CA ASN A 207 -8.48 8.08 -7.34
C ASN A 207 -9.17 6.93 -6.60
N ARG A 208 -8.71 5.67 -6.79
CA ARG A 208 -9.21 4.54 -6.00
C ARG A 208 -8.89 4.69 -4.53
N LEU A 209 -7.65 5.10 -4.22
CA LEU A 209 -7.24 5.38 -2.85
C LEU A 209 -8.03 6.54 -2.25
N LEU A 210 -8.20 7.65 -3.00
CA LEU A 210 -9.00 8.80 -2.56
C LEU A 210 -10.43 8.40 -2.19
N ARG A 211 -11.11 7.58 -3.00
CA ARG A 211 -12.45 7.07 -2.66
C ARG A 211 -12.45 6.20 -1.40
N THR A 212 -11.41 5.40 -1.22
CA THR A 212 -11.25 4.58 -0.02
C THR A 212 -11.10 5.45 1.23
N ILE A 213 -10.27 6.49 1.15
CA ILE A 213 -10.09 7.47 2.23
C ILE A 213 -11.40 8.20 2.51
N GLU A 214 -12.06 8.72 1.49
CA GLU A 214 -13.32 9.45 1.62
C GLU A 214 -14.38 8.61 2.34
N ASN A 215 -14.50 7.33 1.99
CA ASN A 215 -15.44 6.42 2.63
C ASN A 215 -15.07 6.11 4.09
N ALA A 216 -13.77 6.08 4.41
CA ALA A 216 -13.29 5.81 5.76
C ALA A 216 -13.49 6.99 6.72
N ILE A 217 -13.47 8.24 6.23
CA ILE A 217 -13.59 9.46 7.03
C ILE A 217 -15.03 10.00 7.12
N LYS A 218 -15.96 9.49 6.29
CA LYS A 218 -17.39 9.87 6.41
C LYS A 218 -17.92 9.42 7.77
N PRO A 219 -18.59 10.30 8.53
CA PRO A 219 -19.28 9.88 9.75
C PRO A 219 -20.33 8.82 9.40
N SER A 220 -20.25 7.69 10.09
CA SER A 220 -21.24 6.60 10.03
C SER A 220 -22.53 6.98 10.75
#